data_17e3b1ad7f9a5b47d38eae54944e83e5
#
_entry.id   17e3b1ad7f9a5b47d38eae54944e83e5
#
_cell.length_a   1.000
_cell.length_b   1.000
_cell.length_c   1.000
_cell.angle_alpha   90.00
_cell.angle_beta   90.00
_cell.angle_gamma   90.00
#
_symmetry.space_group_name_H-M   'P 1'
#
loop_
_entity.id
_entity.type
_entity.pdbx_description
1 polymer ?
#
loop_
_entity_poly.entity_id
_entity_poly.type
_entity_poly.pdbx_seq_one_letter_code
_entity_poly.pdbx_strand_id
1 'polypeptide(L)'
;NHEVYMDYAMNEYAFRFWVKPMSKEKLKFGLESALKRLESNNKCIEFNTDRNVVNIPINKIIFICAENKKTTIVTVDEEFVIDRPYKAVKDMINSYFFYESHASYYVNLNYVKAYSPSHVKCGIGNHEYEIHMSRRKYTEFNKYFIDWMGEQK
;
A
#
# COMPACT_ATOMS: atom_id res chain seq x y z
N ASN A 1 5.69 22.56 25.36
CA ASN A 1 6.52 22.26 24.21
C ASN A 1 5.78 21.30 23.29
N HIS A 2 5.21 21.82 22.20
CA HIS A 2 4.43 21.00 21.24
C HIS A 2 5.30 19.98 20.49
N GLU A 3 6.57 20.26 20.27
CA GLU A 3 7.51 19.38 19.52
C GLU A 3 7.75 18.05 20.25
N VAL A 4 7.92 18.07 21.56
CA VAL A 4 8.16 16.85 22.37
C VAL A 4 6.94 15.91 22.35
N TYR A 5 5.72 16.45 22.31
CA TYR A 5 4.50 15.63 22.22
C TYR A 5 4.29 15.07 20.80
N MET A 6 4.75 15.77 19.76
CA MET A 6 4.72 15.24 18.37
C MET A 6 5.62 14.04 18.23
N ASP A 7 6.86 14.09 18.72
CA ASP A 7 7.80 12.98 18.68
C ASP A 7 7.29 11.75 19.45
N TYR A 8 6.65 11.98 20.60
CA TYR A 8 6.05 10.90 21.39
C TYR A 8 4.88 10.24 20.67
N ALA A 9 3.99 11.02 20.07
CA ALA A 9 2.84 10.54 19.33
C ALA A 9 3.26 9.79 18.05
N MET A 10 4.36 10.18 17.40
CA MET A 10 4.90 9.48 16.23
C MET A 10 5.49 8.11 16.60
N ASN A 11 6.12 7.99 17.76
CA ASN A 11 6.65 6.72 18.25
C ASN A 11 5.54 5.71 18.65
N GLU A 12 4.35 6.19 19.01
CA GLU A 12 3.19 5.39 19.41
C GLU A 12 2.24 5.05 18.23
N TYR A 13 2.68 5.16 16.97
CA TYR A 13 1.87 4.89 15.77
C TYR A 13 0.57 5.70 15.70
N ALA A 14 0.56 6.95 16.23
CA ALA A 14 -0.61 7.81 16.17
C ALA A 14 -1.02 8.07 14.71
N PHE A 15 -2.26 7.77 14.40
CA PHE A 15 -2.82 7.98 13.05
C PHE A 15 -2.80 9.45 12.64
N ARG A 16 -3.01 10.37 13.58
CA ARG A 16 -3.02 11.80 13.32
C ARG A 16 -2.80 12.61 14.60
N PHE A 17 -2.08 13.71 14.48
CA PHE A 17 -1.90 14.68 15.55
C PHE A 17 -2.67 15.97 15.25
N TRP A 18 -3.42 16.49 16.22
CA TRP A 18 -4.15 17.74 16.07
C TRP A 18 -3.79 18.74 17.15
N VAL A 19 -3.57 19.97 16.73
CA VAL A 19 -3.33 21.10 17.65
C VAL A 19 -4.68 21.70 18.05
N LYS A 20 -4.86 21.96 19.34
CA LYS A 20 -6.04 22.68 19.88
C LYS A 20 -5.93 24.19 19.61
N PRO A 21 -7.03 24.89 19.29
CA PRO A 21 -8.41 24.41 19.20
C PRO A 21 -8.69 23.65 17.90
N MET A 22 -9.52 22.60 17.97
CA MET A 22 -9.88 21.76 16.84
C MET A 22 -11.33 21.98 16.44
N SER A 23 -11.59 22.21 15.15
CA SER A 23 -12.96 22.33 14.66
C SER A 23 -13.64 20.95 14.53
N LYS A 24 -14.97 20.94 14.62
CA LYS A 24 -15.78 19.73 14.44
C LYS A 24 -15.58 19.10 13.05
N GLU A 25 -15.40 19.94 12.03
CA GLU A 25 -15.17 19.54 10.64
C GLU A 25 -13.85 18.78 10.49
N LYS A 26 -12.77 19.30 11.12
CA LYS A 26 -11.45 18.63 11.12
C LYS A 26 -11.51 17.29 11.84
N LEU A 27 -12.21 17.22 12.98
CA LEU A 27 -12.40 15.98 13.72
C LEU A 27 -13.16 14.95 12.88
N LYS A 28 -14.30 15.36 12.30
CA LYS A 28 -15.13 14.52 11.45
C LYS A 28 -14.33 13.95 10.27
N PHE A 29 -13.64 14.81 9.53
CA PHE A 29 -12.79 14.41 8.41
C PHE A 29 -11.69 13.42 8.83
N GLY A 30 -11.05 13.65 9.98
CA GLY A 30 -10.02 12.76 10.51
C GLY A 30 -10.57 11.39 10.91
N LEU A 31 -11.75 11.34 11.53
CA LEU A 31 -12.41 10.09 11.91
C LEU A 31 -12.87 9.31 10.65
N GLU A 32 -13.47 9.98 9.67
CA GLU A 32 -13.87 9.35 8.41
C GLU A 32 -12.67 8.76 7.66
N SER A 33 -11.53 9.48 7.66
CA SER A 33 -10.28 8.99 7.07
C SER A 33 -9.74 7.76 7.81
N ALA A 34 -9.80 7.78 9.14
CA ALA A 34 -9.38 6.64 9.96
C ALA A 34 -10.26 5.40 9.73
N LEU A 35 -11.58 5.58 9.66
CA LEU A 35 -12.51 4.50 9.38
C LEU A 35 -12.28 3.88 7.99
N LYS A 36 -12.14 4.70 6.95
CA LYS A 36 -11.81 4.22 5.60
C LYS A 36 -10.51 3.41 5.57
N ARG A 37 -9.51 3.85 6.34
CA ARG A 37 -8.23 3.15 6.46
C ARG A 37 -8.39 1.79 7.15
N LEU A 38 -9.15 1.73 8.24
CA LEU A 38 -9.45 0.47 8.94
C LEU A 38 -10.22 -0.50 8.05
N GLU A 39 -11.24 -0.03 7.33
CA GLU A 39 -12.01 -0.85 6.39
C GLU A 39 -11.12 -1.40 5.25
N SER A 40 -10.28 -0.56 4.67
CA SER A 40 -9.35 -0.96 3.60
C SER A 40 -8.30 -1.96 4.11
N ASN A 41 -7.78 -1.76 5.32
CA ASN A 41 -6.77 -2.65 5.89
C ASN A 41 -7.32 -4.04 6.24
N ASN A 42 -8.61 -4.15 6.55
CA ASN A 42 -9.25 -5.40 6.94
C ASN A 42 -9.93 -6.13 5.78
N LYS A 43 -9.91 -5.55 4.57
CA LYS A 43 -10.51 -6.18 3.39
C LYS A 43 -9.69 -7.40 2.98
N CYS A 44 -10.36 -8.55 2.89
CA CYS A 44 -9.83 -9.77 2.30
C CYS A 44 -10.40 -9.98 0.91
N ILE A 45 -9.61 -10.56 0.02
CA ILE A 45 -10.06 -10.94 -1.33
C ILE A 45 -9.83 -12.44 -1.52
N GLU A 46 -10.86 -13.10 -2.03
CA GLU A 46 -10.83 -14.50 -2.38
C GLU A 46 -10.33 -14.68 -3.81
N PHE A 47 -9.34 -15.56 -3.96
CA PHE A 47 -8.77 -15.92 -5.25
C PHE A 47 -8.73 -17.43 -5.44
N ASN A 48 -8.97 -17.87 -6.68
CA ASN A 48 -8.71 -19.24 -7.10
C ASN A 48 -7.25 -19.38 -7.52
N THR A 49 -6.60 -20.41 -7.01
CA THR A 49 -5.31 -20.90 -7.48
C THR A 49 -5.52 -22.23 -8.18
N ASP A 50 -4.47 -22.82 -8.79
CA ASP A 50 -4.57 -24.11 -9.47
C ASP A 50 -5.08 -25.26 -8.56
N ARG A 51 -5.02 -25.12 -7.25
CA ARG A 51 -5.33 -26.20 -6.30
C ARG A 51 -6.36 -25.83 -5.25
N ASN A 52 -6.46 -24.54 -4.87
CA ASN A 52 -7.24 -24.11 -3.72
C ASN A 52 -7.90 -22.75 -3.96
N VAL A 53 -8.86 -22.44 -3.10
CA VAL A 53 -9.36 -21.08 -2.91
C VAL A 53 -8.59 -20.45 -1.74
N VAL A 54 -7.99 -19.29 -1.97
CA VAL A 54 -7.21 -18.58 -0.96
C VAL A 54 -7.86 -17.24 -0.64
N ASN A 55 -7.89 -16.89 0.64
CA ASN A 55 -8.42 -15.62 1.11
C ASN A 55 -7.27 -14.75 1.59
N ILE A 56 -6.95 -13.71 0.83
CA ILE A 56 -5.75 -12.88 1.04
C ILE A 56 -6.15 -11.52 1.61
N PRO A 57 -5.70 -11.16 2.83
CA PRO A 57 -5.86 -9.81 3.36
C PRO A 57 -5.06 -8.82 2.51
N ILE A 58 -5.72 -7.75 2.03
CA ILE A 58 -5.08 -6.76 1.13
C ILE A 58 -3.88 -6.10 1.79
N ASN A 59 -3.95 -5.85 3.09
CA ASN A 59 -2.84 -5.26 3.84
C ASN A 59 -1.58 -6.14 3.92
N LYS A 60 -1.71 -7.44 3.72
CA LYS A 60 -0.57 -8.38 3.66
C LYS A 60 0.09 -8.46 2.29
N ILE A 61 -0.52 -7.94 1.25
CA ILE A 61 0.04 -7.94 -0.10
C ILE A 61 1.15 -6.90 -0.20
N ILE A 62 2.36 -7.31 -0.58
CA ILE A 62 3.51 -6.44 -0.84
C ILE A 62 3.39 -5.84 -2.24
N PHE A 63 3.18 -6.68 -3.24
CA PHE A 63 2.90 -6.27 -4.62
C PHE A 63 2.20 -7.40 -5.39
N ILE A 64 1.64 -7.04 -6.54
CA ILE A 64 1.21 -8.00 -7.56
C ILE A 64 1.99 -7.76 -8.83
N CYS A 65 2.27 -8.84 -9.57
CA CYS A 65 2.94 -8.74 -10.85
C CYS A 65 2.31 -9.65 -11.91
N ALA A 66 2.52 -9.23 -13.17
CA ALA A 66 2.20 -10.02 -14.34
C ALA A 66 3.49 -10.52 -14.98
N GLU A 67 3.76 -11.82 -14.90
CA GLU A 67 4.90 -12.46 -15.50
C GLU A 67 4.47 -13.75 -16.22
N ASN A 68 5.00 -14.00 -17.41
CA ASN A 68 4.72 -15.22 -18.17
C ASN A 68 3.22 -15.51 -18.36
N LYS A 69 2.41 -14.46 -18.58
CA LYS A 69 0.95 -14.53 -18.74
C LYS A 69 0.20 -14.99 -17.46
N LYS A 70 0.87 -15.08 -16.33
CA LYS A 70 0.28 -15.38 -15.02
C LYS A 70 0.29 -14.15 -14.14
N THR A 71 -0.61 -14.11 -13.18
CA THR A 71 -0.64 -13.07 -12.14
C THR A 71 -0.13 -13.67 -10.85
N THR A 72 0.90 -13.06 -10.27
CA THR A 72 1.43 -13.46 -8.98
C THR A 72 1.12 -12.38 -7.94
N ILE A 73 0.61 -12.80 -6.78
CA ILE A 73 0.44 -11.96 -5.60
C ILE A 73 1.53 -12.35 -4.62
N VAL A 74 2.39 -11.39 -4.28
CA VAL A 74 3.44 -11.55 -3.28
C VAL A 74 2.96 -10.94 -1.97
N THR A 75 2.88 -11.76 -0.93
CA THR A 75 2.48 -11.34 0.41
C THR A 75 3.65 -11.38 1.38
N VAL A 76 3.43 -10.95 2.61
CA VAL A 76 4.43 -11.02 3.69
C VAL A 76 4.75 -12.45 4.10
N ASP A 77 3.87 -13.41 3.83
CA ASP A 77 3.98 -14.80 4.26
C ASP A 77 4.43 -15.71 3.11
N GLU A 78 3.85 -15.56 1.90
CA GLU A 78 4.05 -16.44 0.75
C GLU A 78 3.63 -15.80 -0.57
N GLU A 79 3.87 -16.52 -1.68
CA GLU A 79 3.51 -16.09 -3.04
C GLU A 79 2.38 -16.97 -3.58
N PHE A 80 1.40 -16.34 -4.25
CA PHE A 80 0.27 -17.02 -4.87
C PHE A 80 0.22 -16.76 -6.37
N VAL A 81 0.17 -17.82 -7.16
CA VAL A 81 -0.14 -17.73 -8.60
C VAL A 81 -1.65 -17.78 -8.76
N ILE A 82 -2.23 -16.72 -9.31
CA ILE A 82 -3.67 -16.52 -9.42
C ILE A 82 -4.13 -16.79 -10.85
N ASP A 83 -5.18 -17.60 -10.98
CA ASP A 83 -5.82 -17.90 -12.26
C ASP A 83 -6.80 -16.78 -12.66
N ARG A 84 -6.29 -15.55 -12.75
CA ARG A 84 -7.01 -14.38 -13.26
C ARG A 84 -6.04 -13.41 -13.93
N PRO A 85 -6.51 -12.66 -14.94
CA PRO A 85 -5.70 -11.62 -15.57
C PRO A 85 -5.27 -10.54 -14.55
N TYR A 86 -4.04 -10.06 -14.68
CA TYR A 86 -3.46 -9.02 -13.82
C TYR A 86 -4.38 -7.82 -13.60
N LYS A 87 -4.99 -7.33 -14.70
CA LYS A 87 -5.90 -6.18 -14.62
C LYS A 87 -7.09 -6.48 -13.71
N ALA A 88 -7.69 -7.66 -13.82
CA ALA A 88 -8.82 -8.04 -12.97
C ALA A 88 -8.42 -8.13 -11.50
N VAL A 89 -7.25 -8.70 -11.19
CA VAL A 89 -6.71 -8.76 -9.81
C VAL A 89 -6.45 -7.35 -9.28
N LYS A 90 -5.83 -6.48 -10.07
CA LYS A 90 -5.61 -5.08 -9.71
C LYS A 90 -6.92 -4.34 -9.40
N ASP A 91 -7.93 -4.50 -10.25
CA ASP A 91 -9.24 -3.86 -10.08
C ASP A 91 -9.97 -4.37 -8.82
N MET A 92 -9.80 -5.64 -8.44
CA MET A 92 -10.34 -6.20 -7.19
C MET A 92 -9.67 -5.62 -5.95
N ILE A 93 -8.34 -5.40 -5.99
CA ILE A 93 -7.59 -4.79 -4.91
C ILE A 93 -7.98 -3.32 -4.75
N ASN A 94 -7.89 -2.52 -5.81
CA ASN A 94 -8.26 -1.11 -5.92
C ASN A 94 -8.24 -0.34 -4.60
N SER A 95 -7.07 -0.20 -4.02
CA SER A 95 -6.88 0.45 -2.73
C SER A 95 -5.94 1.66 -2.85
N TYR A 96 -6.22 2.72 -2.09
CA TYR A 96 -5.47 3.99 -2.11
C TYR A 96 -4.00 3.84 -1.68
N PHE A 97 -3.64 2.77 -0.97
CA PHE A 97 -2.26 2.48 -0.60
C PHE A 97 -1.53 1.58 -1.61
N PHE A 98 -2.07 1.42 -2.80
CA PHE A 98 -1.39 0.76 -3.91
C PHE A 98 -1.14 1.73 -5.06
N TYR A 99 -0.02 1.54 -5.74
CA TYR A 99 0.33 2.29 -6.93
C TYR A 99 0.91 1.40 -8.03
N GLU A 100 0.57 1.71 -9.28
CA GLU A 100 1.11 1.01 -10.45
C GLU A 100 2.46 1.61 -10.84
N SER A 101 3.56 1.01 -10.39
CA SER A 101 4.93 1.44 -10.71
C SER A 101 5.31 1.11 -12.16
N HIS A 102 4.74 0.05 -12.71
CA HIS A 102 4.94 -0.42 -14.08
C HIS A 102 3.67 -1.08 -14.58
N ALA A 103 3.50 -1.23 -15.91
CA ALA A 103 2.33 -1.92 -16.49
C ALA A 103 2.12 -3.35 -15.96
N SER A 104 3.18 -3.97 -15.43
CA SER A 104 3.16 -5.32 -14.87
C SER A 104 3.33 -5.35 -13.35
N TYR A 105 3.41 -4.21 -12.67
CA TYR A 105 3.64 -4.17 -11.21
C TYR A 105 2.72 -3.16 -10.52
N TYR A 106 2.02 -3.63 -9.49
CA TYR A 106 1.16 -2.83 -8.61
C TYR A 106 1.62 -3.04 -7.17
N VAL A 107 2.25 -2.02 -6.60
CA VAL A 107 2.97 -2.09 -5.31
C VAL A 107 2.17 -1.45 -4.19
N ASN A 108 2.20 -2.08 -3.03
CA ASN A 108 1.66 -1.54 -1.80
C ASN A 108 2.67 -0.56 -1.17
N LEU A 109 2.27 0.69 -1.04
CA LEU A 109 3.11 1.78 -0.55
C LEU A 109 3.56 1.58 0.90
N ASN A 110 2.81 0.82 1.71
CA ASN A 110 3.21 0.49 3.08
C ASN A 110 4.51 -0.32 3.16
N TYR A 111 4.88 -1.01 2.08
CA TYR A 111 6.08 -1.85 2.02
C TYR A 111 7.22 -1.23 1.21
N VAL A 112 7.04 -0.03 0.66
CA VAL A 112 8.09 0.66 -0.09
C VAL A 112 9.15 1.17 0.88
N LYS A 113 10.40 0.72 0.69
CA LYS A 113 11.57 1.13 1.47
C LYS A 113 12.38 2.21 0.76
N ALA A 114 12.51 2.11 -0.57
CA ALA A 114 13.22 3.06 -1.40
C ALA A 114 12.71 3.00 -2.84
N TYR A 115 12.91 4.05 -3.61
CA TYR A 115 12.57 4.04 -5.03
C TYR A 115 13.50 4.97 -5.83
N SER A 116 13.59 4.69 -7.12
CA SER A 116 14.40 5.41 -8.10
C SER A 116 13.62 5.52 -9.42
N PRO A 117 14.11 6.27 -10.43
CA PRO A 117 13.45 6.32 -11.74
C PRO A 117 13.29 4.98 -12.46
N SER A 118 14.00 3.94 -12.03
CA SER A 118 14.00 2.62 -12.68
C SER A 118 13.49 1.47 -11.81
N HIS A 119 13.51 1.62 -10.48
CA HIS A 119 13.18 0.54 -9.54
C HIS A 119 12.44 1.04 -8.31
N VAL A 120 11.64 0.14 -7.71
CA VAL A 120 11.10 0.28 -6.36
C VAL A 120 11.61 -0.89 -5.52
N LYS A 121 12.22 -0.58 -4.37
CA LYS A 121 12.56 -1.57 -3.35
C LYS A 121 11.42 -1.67 -2.35
N CYS A 122 10.86 -2.84 -2.19
CA CYS A 122 9.75 -3.09 -1.27
C CYS A 122 9.97 -4.41 -0.53
N GLY A 123 9.33 -4.57 0.62
CA GLY A 123 9.43 -5.78 1.42
C GLY A 123 9.34 -5.54 2.92
N ILE A 124 9.53 -6.61 3.70
CA ILE A 124 9.47 -6.60 5.17
C ILE A 124 10.70 -7.30 5.75
N GLY A 125 11.26 -6.75 6.82
CA GLY A 125 12.46 -7.30 7.46
C GLY A 125 13.60 -7.46 6.45
N ASN A 126 14.14 -8.68 6.35
CA ASN A 126 15.23 -9.04 5.44
C ASN A 126 14.74 -9.52 4.06
N HIS A 127 13.44 -9.68 3.87
CA HIS A 127 12.85 -10.05 2.58
C HIS A 127 12.59 -8.80 1.76
N GLU A 128 13.46 -8.56 0.78
CA GLU A 128 13.40 -7.39 -0.10
C GLU A 128 13.25 -7.84 -1.55
N TYR A 129 12.39 -7.11 -2.26
CA TYR A 129 12.14 -7.26 -3.68
C TYR A 129 12.52 -5.96 -4.38
N GLU A 130 13.12 -6.08 -5.55
CA GLU A 130 13.38 -4.96 -6.44
C GLU A 130 12.51 -5.13 -7.69
N ILE A 131 11.52 -4.25 -7.83
CA ILE A 131 10.54 -4.29 -8.92
C ILE A 131 10.71 -3.09 -9.85
N HIS A 132 10.25 -3.23 -11.08
CA HIS A 132 10.41 -2.18 -12.08
C HIS A 132 9.57 -0.93 -11.80
N MET A 133 10.20 0.23 -12.01
CA MET A 133 9.56 1.53 -12.13
C MET A 133 9.60 1.97 -13.61
N SER A 134 8.46 2.32 -14.17
CA SER A 134 8.41 2.98 -15.47
C SER A 134 8.87 4.44 -15.34
N ARG A 135 9.83 4.87 -16.18
CA ARG A 135 10.32 6.26 -16.18
C ARG A 135 9.19 7.28 -16.30
N ARG A 136 8.15 6.98 -17.09
CA ARG A 136 6.97 7.86 -17.25
C ARG A 136 6.13 7.96 -15.98
N LYS A 137 6.11 6.91 -15.15
CA LYS A 137 5.34 6.88 -13.91
C LYS A 137 6.10 7.42 -12.70
N TYR A 138 7.42 7.57 -12.81
CA TYR A 138 8.25 7.98 -11.68
C TYR A 138 7.83 9.32 -11.07
N THR A 139 7.60 10.35 -11.91
CA THR A 139 7.20 11.68 -11.43
C THR A 139 5.86 11.66 -10.72
N GLU A 140 4.88 10.93 -11.28
CA GLU A 140 3.55 10.77 -10.67
C GLU A 140 3.64 9.92 -9.39
N PHE A 141 4.42 8.84 -9.42
CA PHE A 141 4.66 8.00 -8.24
C PHE A 141 5.27 8.81 -7.10
N ASN A 142 6.31 9.59 -7.39
CA ASN A 142 6.99 10.42 -6.39
C ASN A 142 6.00 11.41 -5.73
N LYS A 143 5.18 12.10 -6.53
CA LYS A 143 4.15 12.99 -6.00
C LYS A 143 3.14 12.23 -5.15
N TYR A 144 2.60 11.14 -5.67
CA TYR A 144 1.60 10.33 -4.97
C TYR A 144 2.15 9.75 -3.67
N PHE A 145 3.40 9.27 -3.67
CA PHE A 145 4.06 8.72 -2.49
C PHE A 145 4.30 9.78 -1.40
N ILE A 146 4.71 11.00 -1.80
CA ILE A 146 4.89 12.12 -0.86
C ILE A 146 3.54 12.53 -0.26
N ASP A 147 2.50 12.67 -1.08
CA ASP A 147 1.15 13.00 -0.63
C ASP A 147 0.64 11.92 0.35
N TRP A 148 0.79 10.64 -0.03
CA TRP A 148 0.43 9.50 0.81
C TRP A 148 1.21 9.48 2.14
N MET A 149 2.53 9.72 2.13
CA MET A 149 3.36 9.85 3.34
C MET A 149 2.93 11.06 4.20
N GLY A 150 2.50 12.15 3.57
CA GLY A 150 1.96 13.32 4.27
C GLY A 150 0.63 13.03 4.98
N GLU A 151 -0.19 12.15 4.42
CA GLU A 151 -1.43 11.66 5.06
C GLU A 151 -1.16 10.68 6.22
N GLN A 152 0.04 10.10 6.28
CA GLN A 152 0.50 9.24 7.38
C GLN A 152 1.02 10.04 8.59
N LYS A 153 1.36 11.33 8.38
CA LYS A 153 1.78 12.29 9.42
C LYS A 153 0.57 13.02 9.97
#